data_2c7ef6ec2d219ce6cd6a385ec7c49318
#
_entry.id   2c7ef6ec2d219ce6cd6a385ec7c49318
#
_cell.length_a   1.000
_cell.length_b   1.000
_cell.length_c   1.000
_cell.angle_alpha   90.00
_cell.angle_beta   90.00
_cell.angle_gamma   90.00
#
_symmetry.space_group_name_H-M   'P 1'
#
loop_
_entity.id
_entity.type
_entity.pdbx_description
1 polymer ?
#
loop_
_entity_poly.entity_id
_entity_poly.type
_entity_poly.pdbx_seq_one_letter_code
_entity_poly.pdbx_strand_id
1 'polypeptide(L)'
;MTRKRTVAAAVTAVSALALALAGCSSDGGGTPTGEPVEGGTFTQILNADPGNLDPQMSAGSALFDVSVFAYDTLVAVDAEGKPQSQLASDWTQDGLTATLTLNDGILCSDGTEFTAQTAADNLNWISDPANQSAFLGAFFPVGVTTVAEGNTITLTLSAPAPFLLLGLANLPMVCDAGLADRSTLAAASNGTGPYVLTEAVPNDHYTFELREEYAWGPDGATVDETGIPAVVNIRIVADGTTATNLMLSGEGNAAQLLGPDAERALGADLFALESSAVVGEQWYNHAEGHPTSDPAVRMALTQALDLDELANVITTGKGGPASALATVDPRGCTFDSVSDVLPDFDVDAANAALDAAGWKLGADGVRVKDGTPLSIVFLYQNGLGAAGTAAAELAIAAWEQIGVDVDGREQDEPSILDAIFSTGAWDVSWVPVSVNSPDQLIGFLSGIVPPEGVNFSGIQNSDYEAAIAEAMQLPGTEGCPTWQEAESALIEAADMVPFAEGTVYMFGSGAEFEWTGQIAPTSIRMLG
;
A
#
# COMPACT_ATOMS: atom_id res chain seq x y z
N MET A 1 72.54 -5.96 56.48
CA MET A 1 71.48 -6.81 57.06
C MET A 1 70.15 -6.27 56.60
N THR A 2 69.59 -6.79 55.54
CA THR A 2 68.24 -6.46 55.15
C THR A 2 67.71 -7.60 54.28
N ARG A 3 66.62 -8.23 54.75
CA ARG A 3 65.99 -9.38 54.15
C ARG A 3 65.11 -8.90 52.97
N LYS A 4 65.29 -9.53 51.83
CA LYS A 4 64.34 -9.49 50.69
C LYS A 4 63.11 -10.31 51.04
N ARG A 5 61.90 -9.75 50.83
CA ARG A 5 60.63 -10.49 50.79
C ARG A 5 60.08 -10.37 49.37
N THR A 6 60.01 -11.52 48.74
CA THR A 6 59.30 -11.75 47.50
C THR A 6 57.80 -11.68 47.74
N VAL A 7 57.07 -10.87 46.94
CA VAL A 7 55.59 -10.87 46.88
C VAL A 7 55.15 -11.49 45.55
N ALA A 8 54.43 -12.57 45.63
CA ALA A 8 53.85 -13.23 44.50
C ALA A 8 52.59 -12.44 44.04
N ALA A 9 52.52 -12.10 42.75
CA ALA A 9 51.37 -11.48 42.13
C ALA A 9 50.32 -12.57 41.76
N ALA A 10 49.15 -12.53 42.38
CA ALA A 10 48.01 -13.30 41.98
C ALA A 10 47.28 -12.53 40.86
N VAL A 11 47.16 -13.17 39.69
CA VAL A 11 46.36 -12.68 38.57
C VAL A 11 44.93 -13.10 38.81
N THR A 12 44.08 -12.14 39.13
CA THR A 12 42.62 -12.33 39.23
C THR A 12 42.00 -12.03 37.84
N ALA A 13 41.50 -13.06 37.17
CA ALA A 13 40.71 -12.92 35.97
C ALA A 13 39.31 -12.35 36.35
N VAL A 14 39.03 -11.15 35.91
CA VAL A 14 37.69 -10.55 35.98
C VAL A 14 36.95 -10.95 34.72
N SER A 15 36.00 -11.90 34.85
CA SER A 15 35.05 -12.21 33.80
C SER A 15 34.02 -11.09 33.74
N ALA A 16 34.06 -10.28 32.69
CA ALA A 16 33.02 -9.30 32.40
C ALA A 16 31.76 -10.03 31.86
N LEU A 17 30.75 -10.11 32.69
CA LEU A 17 29.41 -10.55 32.32
C LEU A 17 28.74 -9.36 31.61
N ALA A 18 28.67 -9.39 30.28
CA ALA A 18 27.85 -8.46 29.51
C ALA A 18 26.37 -8.86 29.70
N LEU A 19 25.63 -8.11 30.52
CA LEU A 19 24.18 -8.16 30.51
C LEU A 19 23.74 -7.45 29.23
N ALA A 20 23.25 -8.23 28.26
CA ALA A 20 22.40 -7.74 27.19
C ALA A 20 21.07 -7.30 27.83
N LEU A 21 20.82 -6.01 27.87
CA LEU A 21 19.48 -5.45 28.08
C LEU A 21 18.71 -5.70 26.79
N ALA A 22 18.02 -6.84 26.73
CA ALA A 22 16.95 -7.03 25.79
C ALA A 22 15.83 -6.06 26.21
N GLY A 23 15.65 -4.98 25.48
CA GLY A 23 14.47 -4.16 25.56
C GLY A 23 13.29 -5.02 25.09
N CYS A 24 12.37 -5.30 25.98
CA CYS A 24 11.06 -5.80 25.60
C CYS A 24 10.31 -4.66 24.92
N SER A 25 10.33 -4.62 23.59
CA SER A 25 9.23 -4.05 22.84
C SER A 25 8.09 -5.07 22.95
N SER A 26 6.94 -4.66 23.46
CA SER A 26 5.74 -5.47 23.50
C SER A 26 5.05 -5.39 22.14
N ASP A 27 5.64 -6.00 21.10
CA ASP A 27 4.95 -6.27 19.87
C ASP A 27 4.12 -7.53 20.04
N GLY A 28 2.85 -7.45 19.68
CA GLY A 28 1.82 -8.43 20.06
C GLY A 28 1.76 -9.70 19.20
N GLY A 29 2.83 -10.05 18.49
CA GLY A 29 2.93 -11.28 17.69
C GLY A 29 3.96 -12.26 18.23
N GLY A 30 3.73 -13.56 18.06
CA GLY A 30 4.71 -14.61 18.35
C GLY A 30 5.97 -14.43 17.48
N THR A 31 7.13 -14.84 17.99
CA THR A 31 8.35 -14.95 17.16
C THR A 31 8.35 -16.28 16.42
N PRO A 32 8.86 -16.35 15.17
CA PRO A 32 9.05 -17.62 14.48
C PRO A 32 9.89 -18.57 15.35
N THR A 33 9.45 -19.82 15.47
CA THR A 33 10.12 -20.82 16.28
C THR A 33 10.41 -22.06 15.45
N GLY A 34 11.66 -22.54 15.51
CA GLY A 34 12.14 -23.70 14.76
C GLY A 34 13.48 -23.40 14.12
N GLU A 35 14.15 -24.45 13.65
CA GLU A 35 15.35 -24.31 12.82
C GLU A 35 14.94 -24.45 11.34
N PRO A 36 15.59 -23.74 10.41
CA PRO A 36 15.30 -23.90 8.99
C PRO A 36 15.52 -25.33 8.52
N VAL A 37 14.54 -25.86 7.77
CA VAL A 37 14.56 -27.23 7.20
C VAL A 37 14.52 -27.18 5.69
N GLU A 38 15.28 -28.08 5.04
CA GLU A 38 15.35 -28.13 3.57
C GLU A 38 14.04 -28.62 2.95
N GLY A 39 13.67 -27.98 1.84
CA GLY A 39 12.53 -28.38 1.03
C GLY A 39 11.18 -28.08 1.71
N GLY A 40 10.17 -28.88 1.38
CA GLY A 40 8.82 -28.70 1.89
C GLY A 40 7.94 -27.87 0.98
N THR A 41 6.70 -27.67 1.43
CA THR A 41 5.70 -26.87 0.71
C THR A 41 5.32 -25.67 1.58
N PHE A 42 5.49 -24.49 1.04
CA PHE A 42 4.96 -23.25 1.63
C PHE A 42 3.55 -23.02 1.09
N THR A 43 2.57 -22.91 1.96
CA THR A 43 1.17 -22.67 1.59
C THR A 43 0.77 -21.27 2.01
N GLN A 44 0.59 -20.35 1.05
CA GLN A 44 -0.02 -19.05 1.26
C GLN A 44 -1.53 -19.14 1.01
N ILE A 45 -2.32 -18.54 1.87
CA ILE A 45 -3.79 -18.49 1.74
C ILE A 45 -4.18 -17.09 1.27
N LEU A 46 -4.91 -16.99 0.15
CA LEU A 46 -5.50 -15.77 -0.36
C LEU A 46 -7.03 -15.81 -0.21
N ASN A 47 -7.62 -14.66 0.07
CA ASN A 47 -9.07 -14.50 0.21
C ASN A 47 -9.81 -14.33 -1.13
N ALA A 48 -9.09 -14.09 -2.22
CA ALA A 48 -9.65 -13.90 -3.56
C ALA A 48 -8.79 -14.56 -4.64
N ASP A 49 -9.44 -15.02 -5.69
CA ASP A 49 -8.77 -15.56 -6.88
C ASP A 49 -8.22 -14.41 -7.74
N PRO A 50 -6.97 -14.48 -8.24
CA PRO A 50 -6.39 -13.45 -9.11
C PRO A 50 -7.06 -13.33 -10.49
N GLY A 51 -7.83 -14.32 -10.91
CA GLY A 51 -8.47 -14.36 -12.22
C GLY A 51 -7.49 -14.62 -13.35
N ASN A 52 -7.27 -13.64 -14.21
CA ASN A 52 -6.28 -13.72 -15.29
C ASN A 52 -4.87 -13.56 -14.70
N LEU A 53 -3.97 -14.51 -14.99
CA LEU A 53 -2.60 -14.52 -14.45
C LEU A 53 -1.59 -13.73 -15.29
N ASP A 54 -2.01 -13.01 -16.34
CA ASP A 54 -1.14 -12.06 -17.04
C ASP A 54 -0.77 -10.93 -16.08
N PRO A 55 0.51 -10.84 -15.65
CA PRO A 55 0.91 -10.01 -14.52
C PRO A 55 0.84 -8.50 -14.79
N GLN A 56 0.63 -8.10 -16.06
CA GLN A 56 0.59 -6.68 -16.46
C GLN A 56 -0.82 -6.19 -16.81
N MET A 57 -1.86 -7.03 -16.64
CA MET A 57 -3.26 -6.69 -16.95
C MET A 57 -4.07 -6.22 -15.76
N SER A 58 -3.63 -6.46 -14.54
CA SER A 58 -4.31 -6.04 -13.31
C SER A 58 -3.29 -5.60 -12.26
N ALA A 59 -3.66 -4.61 -11.48
CA ALA A 59 -2.93 -4.16 -10.29
C ALA A 59 -3.63 -4.61 -8.99
N GLY A 60 -4.44 -5.68 -9.06
CA GLY A 60 -5.11 -6.25 -7.89
C GLY A 60 -4.14 -7.03 -6.99
N SER A 61 -4.29 -6.90 -5.67
CA SER A 61 -3.40 -7.51 -4.66
C SER A 61 -3.25 -9.02 -4.85
N ALA A 62 -4.33 -9.75 -5.14
CA ALA A 62 -4.27 -11.20 -5.34
C ALA A 62 -3.38 -11.60 -6.53
N LEU A 63 -3.33 -10.79 -7.61
CA LEU A 63 -2.43 -11.06 -8.72
C LEU A 63 -0.98 -10.72 -8.37
N PHE A 64 -0.72 -9.66 -7.63
CA PHE A 64 0.61 -9.36 -7.12
C PHE A 64 1.14 -10.50 -6.24
N ASP A 65 0.34 -10.98 -5.26
CA ASP A 65 0.71 -12.08 -4.37
C ASP A 65 1.05 -13.40 -5.11
N VAL A 66 0.44 -13.63 -6.25
CA VAL A 66 0.72 -14.80 -7.11
C VAL A 66 1.93 -14.55 -8.02
N SER A 67 2.03 -13.34 -8.58
CA SER A 67 3.02 -12.99 -9.59
C SER A 67 4.45 -12.94 -9.05
N VAL A 68 4.67 -12.54 -7.78
CA VAL A 68 6.01 -12.41 -7.17
C VAL A 68 6.81 -13.71 -7.18
N PHE A 69 6.15 -14.87 -7.24
CA PHE A 69 6.84 -16.16 -7.31
C PHE A 69 7.40 -16.47 -8.71
N ALA A 70 6.76 -15.97 -9.76
CA ALA A 70 7.12 -16.32 -11.16
C ALA A 70 7.81 -15.17 -11.91
N TYR A 71 7.72 -13.95 -11.44
CA TYR A 71 8.21 -12.76 -12.15
C TYR A 71 9.04 -11.87 -11.22
N ASP A 72 10.17 -11.40 -11.72
CA ASP A 72 10.95 -10.33 -11.09
C ASP A 72 10.61 -8.98 -11.71
N THR A 73 11.09 -7.93 -11.05
CA THR A 73 11.02 -6.54 -11.50
C THR A 73 12.41 -6.02 -11.87
N LEU A 74 12.50 -4.87 -12.54
CA LEU A 74 13.82 -4.30 -12.91
C LEU A 74 14.61 -3.90 -11.68
N VAL A 75 13.96 -3.34 -10.68
CA VAL A 75 14.52 -2.98 -9.38
C VAL A 75 13.63 -3.54 -8.27
N ALA A 76 14.20 -3.88 -7.12
CA ALA A 76 13.46 -4.15 -5.90
C ALA A 76 13.48 -2.92 -4.99
N VAL A 77 12.72 -2.96 -3.90
CA VAL A 77 12.81 -2.00 -2.80
C VAL A 77 12.90 -2.73 -1.47
N ASP A 78 13.66 -2.18 -0.52
CA ASP A 78 13.68 -2.69 0.85
C ASP A 78 12.48 -2.19 1.66
N ALA A 79 12.39 -2.59 2.91
CA ALA A 79 11.31 -2.21 3.82
C ALA A 79 11.23 -0.68 4.05
N GLU A 80 12.33 0.04 3.86
CA GLU A 80 12.42 1.49 3.96
C GLU A 80 12.10 2.20 2.63
N GLY A 81 11.70 1.46 1.57
CA GLY A 81 11.39 2.00 0.25
C GLY A 81 12.60 2.37 -0.60
N LYS A 82 13.82 1.98 -0.18
CA LYS A 82 15.04 2.28 -0.91
C LYS A 82 15.24 1.28 -2.05
N PRO A 83 15.51 1.76 -3.29
CA PRO A 83 15.76 0.90 -4.42
C PRO A 83 16.98 -0.02 -4.22
N GLN A 84 16.80 -1.30 -4.57
CA GLN A 84 17.81 -2.36 -4.55
C GLN A 84 17.98 -2.98 -5.94
N SER A 85 19.16 -3.54 -6.22
CA SER A 85 19.38 -4.28 -7.44
C SER A 85 18.50 -5.53 -7.51
N GLN A 86 18.00 -5.84 -8.71
CA GLN A 86 17.34 -7.10 -9.04
C GLN A 86 17.68 -7.49 -10.48
N LEU A 87 16.77 -7.36 -11.48
CA LEU A 87 17.17 -7.56 -12.88
C LEU A 87 18.14 -6.49 -13.35
N ALA A 88 18.03 -5.25 -12.87
CA ALA A 88 19.01 -4.19 -13.09
C ALA A 88 20.03 -4.14 -11.94
N SER A 89 21.31 -4.00 -12.30
CA SER A 89 22.43 -3.86 -11.36
C SER A 89 22.73 -2.42 -10.98
N ASP A 90 22.37 -1.46 -11.82
CA ASP A 90 22.67 -0.04 -11.63
C ASP A 90 21.67 0.82 -12.40
N TRP A 91 21.46 2.05 -11.93
CA TRP A 91 20.58 3.02 -12.58
C TRP A 91 20.99 4.46 -12.31
N THR A 92 20.59 5.33 -13.22
CA THR A 92 20.71 6.78 -13.07
C THR A 92 19.43 7.45 -13.57
N GLN A 93 19.06 8.56 -12.96
CA GLN A 93 18.00 9.43 -13.45
C GLN A 93 18.52 10.88 -13.50
N ASP A 94 18.42 11.51 -14.67
CA ASP A 94 18.80 12.91 -14.88
C ASP A 94 17.69 13.61 -15.67
N GLY A 95 16.92 14.44 -14.99
CA GLY A 95 15.76 15.13 -15.55
C GLY A 95 14.75 14.14 -16.14
N LEU A 96 14.56 14.22 -17.45
CA LEU A 96 13.60 13.37 -18.19
C LEU A 96 14.23 12.09 -18.77
N THR A 97 15.41 11.71 -18.32
CA THR A 97 16.08 10.49 -18.80
C THR A 97 16.45 9.60 -17.62
N ALA A 98 16.02 8.35 -17.67
CA ALA A 98 16.50 7.33 -16.76
C ALA A 98 17.21 6.22 -17.55
N THR A 99 18.28 5.68 -16.96
CA THR A 99 19.08 4.63 -17.56
C THR A 99 19.25 3.51 -16.56
N LEU A 100 18.98 2.26 -16.96
CA LEU A 100 19.18 1.07 -16.16
C LEU A 100 20.14 0.13 -16.87
N THR A 101 21.04 -0.51 -16.14
CA THR A 101 21.96 -1.53 -16.64
C THR A 101 21.53 -2.89 -16.10
N LEU A 102 21.24 -3.86 -16.97
CA LEU A 102 20.85 -5.21 -16.56
C LEU A 102 22.04 -6.02 -16.07
N ASN A 103 21.75 -6.95 -15.16
CA ASN A 103 22.65 -8.04 -14.80
C ASN A 103 22.83 -9.01 -15.98
N ASP A 104 23.99 -9.67 -16.03
CA ASP A 104 24.26 -10.74 -17.02
C ASP A 104 23.71 -12.09 -16.49
N GLY A 105 23.33 -12.97 -17.42
CA GLY A 105 23.03 -14.36 -17.11
C GLY A 105 21.65 -14.61 -16.51
N ILE A 106 20.73 -13.65 -16.60
CA ILE A 106 19.34 -13.82 -16.18
C ILE A 106 18.64 -14.79 -17.15
N LEU A 107 17.99 -15.80 -16.59
CA LEU A 107 17.26 -16.80 -17.38
C LEU A 107 15.74 -16.72 -17.13
N CYS A 108 15.01 -16.85 -18.20
CA CYS A 108 13.56 -17.07 -18.20
C CYS A 108 13.21 -18.49 -17.75
N SER A 109 11.96 -18.73 -17.35
CA SER A 109 11.48 -20.05 -16.94
C SER A 109 11.52 -21.12 -18.05
N ASP A 110 11.62 -20.70 -19.32
CA ASP A 110 11.80 -21.58 -20.47
C ASP A 110 13.28 -21.83 -20.84
N GLY A 111 14.22 -21.25 -20.05
CA GLY A 111 15.66 -21.36 -20.23
C GLY A 111 16.26 -20.39 -21.24
N THR A 112 15.47 -19.50 -21.84
CA THR A 112 15.97 -18.40 -22.69
C THR A 112 16.56 -17.29 -21.84
N GLU A 113 17.46 -16.47 -22.42
CA GLU A 113 18.07 -15.33 -21.74
C GLU A 113 17.08 -14.16 -21.70
N PHE A 114 16.94 -13.51 -20.54
CA PHE A 114 16.24 -12.24 -20.39
C PHE A 114 17.20 -11.09 -20.73
N THR A 115 16.85 -10.24 -21.68
CA THR A 115 17.72 -9.21 -22.22
C THR A 115 17.21 -7.79 -21.99
N ALA A 116 18.07 -6.79 -22.17
CA ALA A 116 17.65 -5.39 -22.15
C ALA A 116 16.56 -5.08 -23.21
N GLN A 117 16.57 -5.79 -24.35
CA GLN A 117 15.51 -5.65 -25.35
C GLN A 117 14.18 -6.21 -24.83
N THR A 118 14.19 -7.39 -24.17
CA THR A 118 13.01 -7.96 -23.52
C THR A 118 12.41 -7.02 -22.49
N ALA A 119 13.25 -6.40 -21.67
CA ALA A 119 12.82 -5.40 -20.68
C ALA A 119 12.22 -4.15 -21.36
N ALA A 120 12.88 -3.62 -22.40
CA ALA A 120 12.37 -2.48 -23.17
C ALA A 120 11.03 -2.79 -23.85
N ASP A 121 10.84 -4.01 -24.35
CA ASP A 121 9.59 -4.45 -24.97
C ASP A 121 8.46 -4.54 -23.95
N ASN A 122 8.72 -4.98 -22.69
CA ASN A 122 7.77 -4.92 -21.58
C ASN A 122 7.32 -3.49 -21.31
N LEU A 123 8.27 -2.56 -21.11
CA LEU A 123 7.96 -1.18 -20.77
C LEU A 123 7.23 -0.45 -21.91
N ASN A 124 7.59 -0.72 -23.16
CA ASN A 124 6.89 -0.18 -24.33
C ASN A 124 5.49 -0.77 -24.47
N TRP A 125 5.29 -2.04 -24.12
CA TRP A 125 3.97 -2.66 -24.10
C TRP A 125 3.06 -2.00 -23.05
N ILE A 126 3.57 -1.75 -21.83
CA ILE A 126 2.84 -1.05 -20.78
C ILE A 126 2.52 0.39 -21.21
N SER A 127 3.46 1.08 -21.89
CA SER A 127 3.30 2.47 -22.35
C SER A 127 2.24 2.66 -23.43
N ASP A 128 1.87 1.60 -24.16
CA ASP A 128 0.87 1.70 -25.23
C ASP A 128 -0.55 1.64 -24.64
N PRO A 129 -1.33 2.74 -24.70
CA PRO A 129 -2.69 2.77 -24.15
C PRO A 129 -3.63 1.75 -24.80
N ALA A 130 -3.32 1.26 -26.02
CA ALA A 130 -4.12 0.25 -26.69
C ALA A 130 -4.10 -1.10 -25.97
N ASN A 131 -3.06 -1.37 -25.16
CA ASN A 131 -2.92 -2.59 -24.38
C ASN A 131 -3.70 -2.56 -23.07
N GLN A 132 -4.18 -1.39 -22.63
CA GLN A 132 -4.98 -1.23 -21.42
C GLN A 132 -4.32 -1.82 -20.17
N SER A 133 -2.98 -1.70 -20.07
CA SER A 133 -2.27 -2.13 -18.86
C SER A 133 -2.73 -1.31 -17.65
N ALA A 134 -3.04 -1.99 -16.54
CA ALA A 134 -3.42 -1.34 -15.30
C ALA A 134 -2.27 -0.54 -14.65
N PHE A 135 -1.04 -0.75 -15.10
CA PHE A 135 0.14 -0.05 -14.57
C PHE A 135 0.36 1.33 -15.20
N LEU A 136 -0.17 1.58 -16.41
CA LEU A 136 0.03 2.84 -17.10
C LEU A 136 -0.68 3.99 -16.36
N GLY A 137 0.10 4.97 -15.93
CA GLY A 137 -0.38 6.13 -15.17
C GLY A 137 -0.48 5.90 -13.66
N ALA A 138 -0.47 4.64 -13.19
CA ALA A 138 -0.45 4.31 -11.77
C ALA A 138 0.98 4.06 -11.26
N PHE A 139 1.69 3.11 -11.86
CA PHE A 139 3.06 2.75 -11.50
C PHE A 139 4.09 3.12 -12.57
N PHE A 140 3.65 3.30 -13.80
CA PHE A 140 4.51 3.67 -14.92
C PHE A 140 4.00 4.95 -15.60
N PRO A 141 4.85 6.01 -15.72
CA PRO A 141 4.40 7.30 -16.21
C PRO A 141 3.90 7.24 -17.66
N VAL A 142 2.91 8.07 -17.97
CA VAL A 142 2.36 8.18 -19.32
C VAL A 142 3.36 8.87 -20.26
N GLY A 143 3.46 8.38 -21.52
CA GLY A 143 4.28 8.99 -22.56
C GLY A 143 5.79 8.69 -22.42
N VAL A 144 6.15 7.62 -21.70
CA VAL A 144 7.53 7.12 -21.68
C VAL A 144 7.82 6.35 -22.96
N THR A 145 9.03 6.54 -23.49
CA THR A 145 9.57 5.71 -24.56
C THR A 145 10.83 5.01 -24.08
N THR A 146 10.96 3.72 -24.38
CA THR A 146 12.08 2.90 -23.91
C THR A 146 12.85 2.32 -25.07
N VAL A 147 14.18 2.39 -25.00
CA VAL A 147 15.10 1.79 -25.99
C VAL A 147 16.17 0.99 -25.27
N ALA A 148 16.62 -0.10 -25.89
CA ALA A 148 17.72 -0.93 -25.41
C ALA A 148 18.95 -0.79 -26.31
N GLU A 149 20.15 -0.73 -25.70
CA GLU A 149 21.43 -0.79 -26.39
C GLU A 149 22.43 -1.61 -25.55
N GLY A 150 22.84 -2.77 -26.06
CA GLY A 150 23.63 -3.73 -25.27
C GLY A 150 22.87 -4.18 -24.03
N ASN A 151 23.44 -4.03 -22.84
CA ASN A 151 22.81 -4.33 -21.55
C ASN A 151 22.10 -3.13 -20.92
N THR A 152 21.97 -2.02 -21.62
CA THR A 152 21.42 -0.76 -21.09
C THR A 152 20.02 -0.51 -21.63
N ILE A 153 19.13 -0.10 -20.75
CA ILE A 153 17.78 0.37 -21.06
C ILE A 153 17.75 1.86 -20.79
N THR A 154 17.30 2.65 -21.74
CA THR A 154 17.11 4.09 -21.59
C THR A 154 15.63 4.44 -21.71
N LEU A 155 15.10 5.07 -20.67
CA LEU A 155 13.75 5.61 -20.61
C LEU A 155 13.81 7.11 -20.87
N THR A 156 12.99 7.59 -21.80
CA THR A 156 12.76 9.02 -22.02
C THR A 156 11.36 9.36 -21.53
N LEU A 157 11.29 10.18 -20.49
CA LEU A 157 10.06 10.59 -19.82
C LEU A 157 9.45 11.82 -20.52
N SER A 158 8.13 11.92 -20.52
CA SER A 158 7.39 13.08 -21.00
C SER A 158 7.27 14.20 -19.95
N ALA A 159 7.37 13.83 -18.66
CA ALA A 159 7.33 14.72 -17.50
C ALA A 159 8.23 14.14 -16.39
N PRO A 160 8.64 14.94 -15.39
CA PRO A 160 9.35 14.42 -14.22
C PRO A 160 8.58 13.31 -13.52
N ALA A 161 9.31 12.28 -13.04
CA ALA A 161 8.77 11.15 -12.31
C ALA A 161 9.68 10.85 -11.11
N PRO A 162 9.49 11.52 -9.97
CA PRO A 162 10.39 11.41 -8.81
C PRO A 162 10.49 10.00 -8.25
N PHE A 163 9.38 9.24 -8.26
CA PHE A 163 9.31 7.89 -7.75
C PHE A 163 9.35 6.81 -8.85
N LEU A 164 9.97 7.10 -10.00
CA LEU A 164 10.07 6.15 -11.12
C LEU A 164 10.58 4.78 -10.69
N LEU A 165 11.62 4.73 -9.84
CA LEU A 165 12.19 3.45 -9.38
C LEU A 165 11.23 2.67 -8.48
N LEU A 166 10.48 3.34 -7.62
CA LEU A 166 9.43 2.72 -6.81
C LEU A 166 8.32 2.15 -7.70
N GLY A 167 7.94 2.90 -8.74
CA GLY A 167 7.00 2.40 -9.75
C GLY A 167 7.53 1.16 -10.48
N LEU A 168 8.79 1.19 -10.95
CA LEU A 168 9.45 0.07 -11.63
C LEU A 168 9.57 -1.18 -10.75
N ALA A 169 9.65 -1.03 -9.43
CA ALA A 169 9.65 -2.13 -8.46
C ALA A 169 8.30 -2.87 -8.36
N ASN A 170 7.25 -2.32 -8.95
CA ASN A 170 5.93 -2.94 -9.03
C ASN A 170 5.62 -3.52 -10.41
N LEU A 171 6.54 -3.46 -11.38
CA LEU A 171 6.30 -3.91 -12.75
C LEU A 171 6.91 -5.29 -13.02
N PRO A 172 6.12 -6.38 -12.99
CA PRO A 172 6.58 -7.72 -13.30
C PRO A 172 7.05 -7.82 -14.76
N MET A 173 8.24 -8.38 -14.99
CA MET A 173 8.84 -8.52 -16.32
C MET A 173 8.48 -9.87 -16.95
N VAL A 174 7.83 -9.83 -18.10
CA VAL A 174 7.44 -11.00 -18.90
C VAL A 174 8.55 -11.33 -19.90
N CYS A 175 8.87 -12.60 -20.08
CA CYS A 175 9.84 -13.08 -21.05
C CYS A 175 9.30 -13.09 -22.48
N ASP A 176 10.19 -13.21 -23.48
CA ASP A 176 9.87 -13.06 -24.90
C ASP A 176 8.75 -13.95 -25.40
N ALA A 177 8.68 -15.22 -24.94
CA ALA A 177 7.62 -16.12 -25.35
C ALA A 177 6.23 -15.66 -24.86
N GLY A 178 6.15 -15.18 -23.61
CA GLY A 178 4.94 -14.58 -23.04
C GLY A 178 4.56 -13.27 -23.72
N LEU A 179 5.52 -12.42 -24.06
CA LEU A 179 5.28 -11.18 -24.83
C LEU A 179 4.77 -11.48 -26.24
N ALA A 180 5.27 -12.53 -26.88
CA ALA A 180 4.88 -12.92 -28.23
C ALA A 180 3.44 -13.50 -28.29
N ASP A 181 3.01 -14.21 -27.24
CA ASP A 181 1.64 -14.72 -27.11
C ASP A 181 1.14 -14.58 -25.66
N ARG A 182 0.63 -13.40 -25.32
CA ARG A 182 0.13 -13.08 -23.99
C ARG A 182 -1.11 -13.88 -23.59
N SER A 183 -1.81 -14.50 -24.54
CA SER A 183 -2.97 -15.33 -24.20
C SER A 183 -2.57 -16.56 -23.38
N THR A 184 -1.32 -17.00 -23.47
CA THR A 184 -0.78 -18.12 -22.68
C THR A 184 -0.63 -17.75 -21.21
N LEU A 185 -0.40 -16.47 -20.89
CA LEU A 185 -0.21 -15.98 -19.54
C LEU A 185 -1.49 -16.02 -18.68
N ALA A 186 -2.66 -16.20 -19.31
CA ALA A 186 -3.93 -16.29 -18.57
C ALA A 186 -3.97 -17.46 -17.56
N ALA A 187 -3.14 -18.50 -17.77
CA ALA A 187 -3.10 -19.71 -16.94
C ALA A 187 -1.69 -20.34 -16.83
N ALA A 188 -0.65 -19.62 -17.23
CA ALA A 188 0.74 -20.07 -17.16
C ALA A 188 1.66 -18.89 -16.81
N SER A 189 2.91 -19.14 -16.46
CA SER A 189 3.93 -18.12 -16.25
C SER A 189 5.06 -18.22 -17.27
N ASN A 190 5.60 -17.08 -17.68
CA ASN A 190 6.82 -16.98 -18.46
C ASN A 190 7.60 -15.74 -17.99
N GLY A 191 8.33 -15.90 -16.91
CA GLY A 191 9.08 -14.84 -16.21
C GLY A 191 10.43 -15.31 -15.73
N THR A 192 11.10 -14.46 -14.97
CA THR A 192 12.45 -14.67 -14.44
C THR A 192 12.48 -15.11 -12.98
N GLY A 193 11.32 -15.11 -12.28
CA GLY A 193 11.21 -15.33 -10.85
C GLY A 193 11.75 -16.67 -10.35
N PRO A 194 11.90 -16.83 -9.02
CA PRO A 194 12.50 -18.01 -8.40
C PRO A 194 11.67 -19.28 -8.52
N TYR A 195 10.43 -19.17 -8.94
CA TYR A 195 9.54 -20.32 -9.13
C TYR A 195 8.88 -20.29 -10.51
N VAL A 196 8.43 -21.46 -10.96
CA VAL A 196 7.63 -21.62 -12.19
C VAL A 196 6.25 -22.18 -11.84
N LEU A 197 5.20 -21.60 -12.38
CA LEU A 197 3.82 -22.09 -12.23
C LEU A 197 3.66 -23.41 -12.96
N THR A 198 3.34 -24.49 -12.24
CA THR A 198 3.17 -25.84 -12.78
C THR A 198 1.72 -26.31 -12.79
N GLU A 199 0.86 -25.75 -11.95
CA GLU A 199 -0.58 -26.04 -11.91
C GLU A 199 -1.38 -24.77 -11.59
N ALA A 200 -2.46 -24.55 -12.34
CA ALA A 200 -3.40 -23.45 -12.12
C ALA A 200 -4.84 -24.00 -12.13
N VAL A 201 -5.49 -23.97 -10.98
CA VAL A 201 -6.88 -24.38 -10.81
C VAL A 201 -7.67 -23.17 -10.26
N PRO A 202 -8.31 -22.38 -11.12
CA PRO A 202 -9.01 -21.16 -10.73
C PRO A 202 -10.02 -21.40 -9.60
N ASN A 203 -10.06 -20.48 -8.63
CA ASN A 203 -10.86 -20.53 -7.40
C ASN A 203 -10.55 -21.69 -6.44
N ASP A 204 -9.40 -22.36 -6.62
CA ASP A 204 -8.95 -23.44 -5.74
C ASP A 204 -7.47 -23.26 -5.35
N HIS A 205 -6.53 -23.45 -6.31
CA HIS A 205 -5.10 -23.29 -6.00
C HIS A 205 -4.22 -23.02 -7.22
N TYR A 206 -2.99 -22.54 -6.93
CA TYR A 206 -1.90 -22.35 -7.88
C TYR A 206 -0.63 -22.96 -7.29
N THR A 207 0.04 -23.86 -8.03
CA THR A 207 1.24 -24.56 -7.56
C THR A 207 2.46 -24.10 -8.34
N PHE A 208 3.53 -23.79 -7.62
CA PHE A 208 4.80 -23.33 -8.16
C PHE A 208 5.92 -24.25 -7.70
N GLU A 209 6.86 -24.55 -8.59
CA GLU A 209 8.07 -25.33 -8.32
C GLU A 209 9.31 -24.46 -8.37
N LEU A 210 10.24 -24.69 -7.45
CA LEU A 210 11.49 -23.94 -7.29
C LEU A 210 12.39 -24.12 -8.52
N ARG A 211 13.05 -23.05 -8.93
CA ARG A 211 14.08 -23.02 -9.97
C ARG A 211 15.46 -23.00 -9.30
N GLU A 212 16.15 -24.13 -9.31
CA GLU A 212 17.46 -24.29 -8.66
C GLU A 212 18.56 -23.37 -9.25
N GLU A 213 18.40 -22.91 -10.51
CA GLU A 213 19.34 -22.02 -11.18
C GLU A 213 19.18 -20.52 -10.82
N TYR A 214 18.16 -20.16 -10.04
CA TYR A 214 17.87 -18.75 -9.73
C TYR A 214 18.96 -18.13 -8.86
N ALA A 215 19.60 -17.05 -9.34
CA ALA A 215 20.74 -16.41 -8.68
C ALA A 215 20.82 -14.88 -8.91
N TRP A 216 19.71 -14.23 -9.23
CA TRP A 216 19.62 -12.80 -9.54
C TRP A 216 18.52 -12.08 -8.76
N GLY A 217 18.18 -12.57 -7.58
CA GLY A 217 17.21 -11.93 -6.69
C GLY A 217 17.69 -10.60 -6.13
N PRO A 218 16.85 -9.92 -5.33
CA PRO A 218 17.20 -8.64 -4.72
C PRO A 218 18.57 -8.69 -4.03
N ASP A 219 19.44 -7.70 -4.33
CA ASP A 219 20.82 -7.64 -3.87
C ASP A 219 21.66 -8.94 -4.12
N GLY A 220 21.30 -9.67 -5.18
CA GLY A 220 21.96 -10.92 -5.54
C GLY A 220 21.51 -12.11 -4.69
N ALA A 221 20.33 -12.06 -4.09
CA ALA A 221 19.76 -13.20 -3.38
C ALA A 221 19.63 -14.43 -4.29
N THR A 222 19.87 -15.61 -3.71
CA THR A 222 19.80 -16.90 -4.38
C THR A 222 18.79 -17.81 -3.67
N VAL A 223 18.59 -19.01 -4.21
CA VAL A 223 17.72 -20.03 -3.59
C VAL A 223 18.52 -21.16 -2.94
N ASP A 224 19.83 -20.99 -2.76
CA ASP A 224 20.71 -22.02 -2.19
C ASP A 224 20.66 -22.10 -0.65
N GLU A 225 19.92 -21.20 0.00
CA GLU A 225 19.84 -21.12 1.45
C GLU A 225 18.91 -22.21 2.04
N THR A 226 19.31 -22.78 3.18
CA THR A 226 18.47 -23.75 3.92
C THR A 226 17.16 -23.11 4.34
N GLY A 227 16.07 -23.84 4.08
CA GLY A 227 14.70 -23.38 4.42
C GLY A 227 13.89 -22.89 3.24
N ILE A 228 14.50 -22.62 2.09
CA ILE A 228 13.76 -22.28 0.87
C ILE A 228 12.82 -23.44 0.51
N PRO A 229 11.50 -23.20 0.34
CA PRO A 229 10.55 -24.25 -0.01
C PRO A 229 10.76 -24.77 -1.44
N ALA A 230 10.69 -26.08 -1.63
CA ALA A 230 10.75 -26.68 -2.96
C ALA A 230 9.48 -26.42 -3.78
N VAL A 231 8.36 -26.22 -3.10
CA VAL A 231 7.03 -25.96 -3.67
C VAL A 231 6.36 -24.82 -2.94
N VAL A 232 5.74 -23.92 -3.70
CA VAL A 232 4.81 -22.92 -3.17
C VAL A 232 3.41 -23.28 -3.66
N ASN A 233 2.45 -23.31 -2.74
CA ASN A 233 1.05 -23.55 -3.02
C ASN A 233 0.23 -22.33 -2.58
N ILE A 234 -0.35 -21.61 -3.53
CA ILE A 234 -1.30 -20.53 -3.26
C ILE A 234 -2.69 -21.14 -3.20
N ARG A 235 -3.35 -21.06 -2.06
CA ARG A 235 -4.67 -21.64 -1.83
C ARG A 235 -5.74 -20.55 -1.69
N ILE A 236 -6.83 -20.67 -2.44
CA ILE A 236 -7.92 -19.69 -2.39
C ILE A 236 -8.95 -20.09 -1.34
N VAL A 237 -9.10 -19.25 -0.30
CA VAL A 237 -10.05 -19.45 0.80
C VAL A 237 -10.72 -18.12 1.15
N ALA A 238 -11.88 -17.88 0.58
CA ALA A 238 -12.60 -16.62 0.75
C ALA A 238 -13.17 -16.39 2.17
N ASP A 239 -13.37 -17.44 2.96
CA ASP A 239 -13.89 -17.36 4.32
C ASP A 239 -12.74 -17.20 5.33
N GLY A 240 -12.65 -16.03 5.98
CA GLY A 240 -11.59 -15.70 6.94
C GLY A 240 -11.49 -16.65 8.13
N THR A 241 -12.63 -17.13 8.64
CA THR A 241 -12.64 -18.09 9.74
C THR A 241 -12.05 -19.43 9.33
N THR A 242 -12.31 -19.88 8.10
CA THR A 242 -11.69 -21.08 7.53
C THR A 242 -10.19 -20.87 7.33
N ALA A 243 -9.77 -19.73 6.77
CA ALA A 243 -8.35 -19.37 6.60
C ALA A 243 -7.61 -19.40 7.95
N THR A 244 -8.19 -18.78 9.00
CA THR A 244 -7.61 -18.80 10.34
C THR A 244 -7.51 -20.22 10.92
N ASN A 245 -8.50 -21.07 10.70
CA ASN A 245 -8.43 -22.47 11.15
C ASN A 245 -7.30 -23.25 10.46
N LEU A 246 -7.06 -23.02 9.17
CA LEU A 246 -5.95 -23.61 8.43
C LEU A 246 -4.59 -23.13 8.95
N MET A 247 -4.46 -21.85 9.29
CA MET A 247 -3.26 -21.31 9.93
C MET A 247 -3.02 -21.95 11.31
N LEU A 248 -4.03 -22.03 12.13
CA LEU A 248 -3.95 -22.61 13.49
C LEU A 248 -3.69 -24.12 13.48
N SER A 249 -4.12 -24.84 12.43
CA SER A 249 -3.82 -26.28 12.29
C SER A 249 -2.45 -26.57 11.68
N GLY A 250 -1.74 -25.54 11.16
CA GLY A 250 -0.48 -25.69 10.44
C GLY A 250 -0.65 -26.22 9.01
N GLU A 251 -1.86 -26.13 8.45
CA GLU A 251 -2.14 -26.44 7.04
C GLU A 251 -1.87 -25.25 6.10
N GLY A 252 -1.75 -24.03 6.64
CA GLY A 252 -1.31 -22.80 5.98
C GLY A 252 -0.06 -22.25 6.64
N ASN A 253 0.85 -21.69 5.85
CA ASN A 253 2.09 -21.06 6.32
C ASN A 253 2.02 -19.53 6.32
N ALA A 254 1.19 -18.92 5.48
CA ALA A 254 0.98 -17.48 5.44
C ALA A 254 -0.48 -17.14 5.11
N ALA A 255 -1.04 -16.13 5.77
CA ALA A 255 -2.34 -15.56 5.45
C ALA A 255 -2.46 -14.13 5.97
N GLN A 256 -3.03 -13.25 5.16
CA GLN A 256 -3.52 -11.95 5.62
C GLN A 256 -4.91 -12.16 6.27
N LEU A 257 -5.05 -11.80 7.53
CA LEU A 257 -6.29 -11.93 8.28
C LEU A 257 -6.72 -10.56 8.81
N LEU A 258 -8.02 -10.33 8.85
CA LEU A 258 -8.62 -9.05 9.23
C LEU A 258 -9.63 -9.23 10.38
N GLY A 259 -9.90 -8.16 11.11
CA GLY A 259 -10.95 -8.08 12.12
C GLY A 259 -10.86 -9.18 13.19
N PRO A 260 -11.99 -9.83 13.59
CA PRO A 260 -12.02 -10.85 14.65
C PRO A 260 -11.15 -12.07 14.37
N ASP A 261 -10.90 -12.39 13.09
CA ASP A 261 -10.05 -13.51 12.71
C ASP A 261 -8.57 -13.20 12.95
N ALA A 262 -8.11 -11.96 12.68
CA ALA A 262 -6.79 -11.48 13.07
C ALA A 262 -6.60 -11.51 14.60
N GLU A 263 -7.62 -11.07 15.38
CA GLU A 263 -7.57 -11.13 16.84
C GLU A 263 -7.41 -12.55 17.36
N ARG A 264 -8.09 -13.50 16.75
CA ARG A 264 -7.99 -14.90 17.11
C ARG A 264 -6.60 -15.48 16.79
N ALA A 265 -5.99 -15.06 15.70
CA ALA A 265 -4.65 -15.46 15.31
C ALA A 265 -3.58 -14.87 16.25
N LEU A 266 -3.68 -13.57 16.59
CA LEU A 266 -2.83 -12.92 17.59
C LEU A 266 -2.94 -13.60 18.96
N GLY A 267 -4.16 -13.95 19.39
CA GLY A 267 -4.40 -14.66 20.64
C GLY A 267 -3.87 -16.09 20.69
N ALA A 268 -3.45 -16.64 19.54
CA ALA A 268 -2.87 -17.98 19.42
C ALA A 268 -1.33 -17.95 19.27
N ASP A 269 -0.69 -16.78 19.46
CA ASP A 269 0.76 -16.56 19.35
C ASP A 269 1.34 -16.96 17.98
N LEU A 270 0.58 -16.79 16.88
CA LEU A 270 1.14 -16.92 15.54
C LEU A 270 2.16 -15.79 15.29
N PHE A 271 3.21 -16.09 14.53
CA PHE A 271 4.09 -15.05 13.98
C PHE A 271 3.26 -14.06 13.17
N ALA A 272 3.49 -12.76 13.37
CA ALA A 272 2.76 -11.73 12.66
C ALA A 272 3.71 -10.59 12.23
N LEU A 273 3.54 -10.16 11.00
CA LEU A 273 4.12 -8.93 10.44
C LEU A 273 3.01 -7.90 10.32
N GLU A 274 3.33 -6.66 10.63
CA GLU A 274 2.39 -5.54 10.64
C GLU A 274 2.72 -4.55 9.53
N SER A 275 1.69 -3.99 8.90
CA SER A 275 1.81 -2.86 7.99
C SER A 275 0.67 -1.89 8.28
N SER A 276 0.89 -0.60 8.02
CA SER A 276 -0.15 0.41 8.11
C SER A 276 -0.99 0.45 6.85
N ALA A 277 -2.28 0.75 7.02
CA ALA A 277 -3.18 1.07 5.93
C ALA A 277 -4.11 2.20 6.35
N VAL A 278 -4.35 3.15 5.46
CA VAL A 278 -5.39 4.14 5.69
C VAL A 278 -6.75 3.45 5.68
N VAL A 279 -7.57 3.68 6.70
CA VAL A 279 -8.92 3.12 6.83
C VAL A 279 -9.98 4.22 6.98
N GLY A 280 -9.57 5.41 7.40
CA GLY A 280 -10.42 6.57 7.58
C GLY A 280 -9.95 7.76 6.75
N GLU A 281 -10.56 7.99 5.60
CA GLU A 281 -10.41 9.20 4.79
C GLU A 281 -11.78 9.79 4.50
N GLN A 282 -11.95 11.06 4.81
CA GLN A 282 -13.16 11.81 4.55
C GLN A 282 -12.97 12.74 3.37
N TRP A 283 -13.69 12.47 2.30
CA TRP A 283 -13.72 13.22 1.07
C TRP A 283 -14.99 14.06 0.98
N TYR A 284 -14.86 15.25 0.40
CA TYR A 284 -15.98 16.17 0.18
C TYR A 284 -16.19 16.41 -1.31
N ASN A 285 -17.42 16.52 -1.73
CA ASN A 285 -17.75 16.91 -3.10
C ASN A 285 -17.71 18.46 -3.22
N HIS A 286 -16.73 18.97 -3.96
CA HIS A 286 -16.52 20.41 -4.16
C HIS A 286 -17.33 20.98 -5.35
N ALA A 287 -18.07 20.15 -6.08
CA ALA A 287 -18.81 20.59 -7.25
C ALA A 287 -19.89 21.61 -6.89
N GLU A 288 -20.14 22.57 -7.79
CA GLU A 288 -21.17 23.58 -7.61
C GLU A 288 -22.55 22.93 -7.43
N GLY A 289 -23.29 23.40 -6.42
CA GLY A 289 -24.62 22.87 -6.07
C GLY A 289 -24.62 21.92 -4.87
N HIS A 290 -23.46 21.44 -4.44
CA HIS A 290 -23.31 20.66 -3.20
C HIS A 290 -23.06 21.58 -2.01
N PRO A 291 -23.62 21.33 -0.82
CA PRO A 291 -23.31 22.12 0.39
C PRO A 291 -21.82 22.15 0.71
N THR A 292 -21.11 21.06 0.45
CA THR A 292 -19.68 20.89 0.67
C THR A 292 -18.78 21.64 -0.33
N SER A 293 -19.35 22.27 -1.34
CA SER A 293 -18.61 23.23 -2.18
C SER A 293 -18.20 24.50 -1.40
N ASP A 294 -18.91 24.83 -0.29
CA ASP A 294 -18.56 25.90 0.61
C ASP A 294 -17.49 25.45 1.61
N PRO A 295 -16.26 26.04 1.59
CA PRO A 295 -15.18 25.66 2.52
C PRO A 295 -15.58 25.76 4.00
N ALA A 296 -16.49 26.71 4.34
CA ALA A 296 -16.96 26.84 5.72
C ALA A 296 -17.82 25.65 6.15
N VAL A 297 -18.53 25.00 5.23
CA VAL A 297 -19.27 23.77 5.52
C VAL A 297 -18.31 22.61 5.74
N ARG A 298 -17.31 22.42 4.88
CA ARG A 298 -16.29 21.36 5.04
C ARG A 298 -15.56 21.50 6.37
N MET A 299 -15.07 22.69 6.68
CA MET A 299 -14.41 22.99 7.95
C MET A 299 -15.32 22.69 9.14
N ALA A 300 -16.58 23.10 9.10
CA ALA A 300 -17.53 22.83 10.18
C ALA A 300 -17.85 21.36 10.36
N LEU A 301 -17.99 20.60 9.25
CA LEU A 301 -18.18 19.15 9.29
C LEU A 301 -16.95 18.45 9.89
N THR A 302 -15.73 18.93 9.59
CA THR A 302 -14.48 18.41 10.19
C THR A 302 -14.41 18.72 11.68
N GLN A 303 -14.58 19.99 12.07
CA GLN A 303 -14.48 20.45 13.48
C GLN A 303 -15.58 19.88 14.39
N ALA A 304 -16.68 19.39 13.83
CA ALA A 304 -17.74 18.74 14.61
C ALA A 304 -17.39 17.30 15.04
N LEU A 305 -16.33 16.71 14.49
CA LEU A 305 -15.94 15.33 14.71
C LEU A 305 -14.76 15.23 15.69
N ASP A 306 -14.88 14.38 16.69
CA ASP A 306 -13.73 13.87 17.45
C ASP A 306 -13.06 12.78 16.61
N LEU A 307 -12.06 13.19 15.82
CA LEU A 307 -11.39 12.32 14.84
C LEU A 307 -10.56 11.24 15.53
N ASP A 308 -10.04 11.49 16.73
CA ASP A 308 -9.33 10.49 17.55
C ASP A 308 -10.31 9.40 18.04
N GLU A 309 -11.53 9.80 18.46
CA GLU A 309 -12.57 8.83 18.81
C GLU A 309 -12.99 8.01 17.59
N LEU A 310 -13.18 8.63 16.43
CA LEU A 310 -13.51 7.95 15.20
C LEU A 310 -12.42 6.97 14.77
N ALA A 311 -11.14 7.38 14.84
CA ALA A 311 -10.00 6.52 14.56
C ALA A 311 -9.98 5.30 15.49
N ASN A 312 -10.19 5.51 16.78
CA ASN A 312 -10.23 4.41 17.75
C ASN A 312 -11.40 3.44 17.49
N VAL A 313 -12.58 3.94 17.11
CA VAL A 313 -13.75 3.11 16.82
C VAL A 313 -13.57 2.31 15.54
N ILE A 314 -13.19 2.98 14.42
CA ILE A 314 -13.07 2.33 13.11
C ILE A 314 -11.97 1.28 13.08
N THR A 315 -10.88 1.47 13.84
CA THR A 315 -9.77 0.53 13.97
C THR A 315 -9.93 -0.48 15.10
N THR A 316 -11.04 -0.41 15.85
CA THR A 316 -11.26 -1.23 17.08
C THR A 316 -10.15 -1.09 18.12
N GLY A 317 -9.53 0.10 18.19
CA GLY A 317 -8.41 0.41 19.10
C GLY A 317 -7.07 -0.21 18.69
N LYS A 318 -6.95 -0.70 17.46
CA LYS A 318 -5.72 -1.32 16.90
C LYS A 318 -5.11 -0.51 15.76
N GLY A 319 -5.30 0.77 15.79
CA GLY A 319 -4.74 1.73 14.88
C GLY A 319 -4.61 3.06 15.59
N GLY A 320 -4.50 4.13 14.85
CA GLY A 320 -4.34 5.47 15.38
C GLY A 320 -4.79 6.55 14.43
N PRO A 321 -4.56 7.82 14.80
CA PRO A 321 -4.73 8.92 13.89
C PRO A 321 -3.88 8.74 12.62
N ALA A 322 -4.40 9.21 11.49
CA ALA A 322 -3.62 9.23 10.26
C ALA A 322 -2.44 10.19 10.38
N SER A 323 -1.32 9.85 9.75
CA SER A 323 -0.09 10.66 9.72
C SER A 323 0.21 11.25 8.35
N ALA A 324 -0.27 10.62 7.27
CA ALA A 324 -0.06 11.04 5.88
C ALA A 324 -1.18 10.50 5.00
N LEU A 325 -1.18 10.89 3.72
CA LEU A 325 -2.11 10.36 2.71
C LEU A 325 -1.54 9.11 2.01
N ALA A 326 -0.23 9.06 1.79
CA ALA A 326 0.44 7.88 1.23
C ALA A 326 0.96 6.98 2.36
N THR A 327 0.25 5.90 2.68
CA THR A 327 0.49 5.08 3.88
C THR A 327 0.88 3.63 3.60
N VAL A 328 0.82 3.17 2.34
CA VAL A 328 1.16 1.78 1.99
C VAL A 328 2.68 1.60 1.96
N ASP A 329 3.16 0.64 2.74
CA ASP A 329 4.59 0.30 2.74
C ASP A 329 4.96 -0.59 1.52
N PRO A 330 6.18 -0.42 0.99
CA PRO A 330 7.20 0.57 1.33
C PRO A 330 6.86 1.97 0.81
N ARG A 331 6.92 2.98 1.68
CA ARG A 331 6.54 4.36 1.35
C ARG A 331 7.61 5.09 0.57
N GLY A 332 7.21 5.85 -0.44
CA GLY A 332 8.10 6.76 -1.17
C GLY A 332 8.59 7.92 -0.30
N CYS A 333 7.77 8.36 0.64
CA CYS A 333 8.11 9.37 1.66
C CYS A 333 7.59 8.95 3.04
N THR A 334 8.35 9.26 4.08
CA THR A 334 7.93 9.08 5.48
C THR A 334 7.94 10.45 6.16
N PHE A 335 6.75 11.00 6.43
CA PHE A 335 6.55 12.27 7.09
C PHE A 335 5.18 12.28 7.80
N ASP A 336 4.96 13.30 8.64
CA ASP A 336 3.65 13.60 9.21
C ASP A 336 3.13 14.91 8.60
N SER A 337 2.13 14.82 7.73
CA SER A 337 1.46 15.94 7.07
C SER A 337 0.17 16.35 7.76
N VAL A 338 -0.25 15.63 8.80
CA VAL A 338 -1.59 15.69 9.40
C VAL A 338 -1.59 16.34 10.77
N SER A 339 -0.78 15.84 11.71
CA SER A 339 -0.92 16.15 13.15
C SER A 339 -0.88 17.62 13.52
N ASP A 340 -0.07 18.43 12.82
CA ASP A 340 0.09 19.86 13.12
C ASP A 340 -0.94 20.78 12.44
N VAL A 341 -1.72 20.26 11.45
CA VAL A 341 -2.63 21.06 10.61
C VAL A 341 -4.07 20.57 10.60
N LEU A 342 -4.32 19.39 11.15
CA LEU A 342 -5.67 18.84 11.25
C LEU A 342 -6.54 19.78 12.08
N PRO A 343 -7.73 20.21 11.60
CA PRO A 343 -8.61 21.07 12.36
C PRO A 343 -9.00 20.46 13.71
N ASP A 344 -8.84 21.20 14.79
CA ASP A 344 -9.21 20.77 16.13
C ASP A 344 -10.70 20.43 16.25
N PHE A 345 -11.03 19.43 17.04
CA PHE A 345 -12.41 19.15 17.45
C PHE A 345 -12.97 20.31 18.26
N ASP A 346 -13.86 21.10 17.68
CA ASP A 346 -14.49 22.28 18.30
C ASP A 346 -15.90 22.52 17.75
N VAL A 347 -16.90 21.98 18.44
CA VAL A 347 -18.33 22.12 18.06
C VAL A 347 -18.79 23.57 18.08
N ASP A 348 -18.24 24.42 18.95
CA ASP A 348 -18.59 25.84 19.02
C ASP A 348 -18.02 26.58 17.79
N ALA A 349 -16.77 26.28 17.41
CA ALA A 349 -16.18 26.80 16.17
C ALA A 349 -16.94 26.34 14.92
N ALA A 350 -17.33 25.07 14.84
CA ALA A 350 -18.15 24.54 13.76
C ALA A 350 -19.47 25.29 13.62
N ASN A 351 -20.18 25.49 14.71
CA ASN A 351 -21.42 26.28 14.73
C ASN A 351 -21.19 27.74 14.30
N ALA A 352 -20.12 28.37 14.76
CA ALA A 352 -19.79 29.74 14.41
C ALA A 352 -19.43 29.90 12.93
N ALA A 353 -18.71 28.93 12.35
CA ALA A 353 -18.38 28.89 10.92
C ALA A 353 -19.64 28.79 10.05
N LEU A 354 -20.56 27.89 10.36
CA LEU A 354 -21.84 27.76 9.66
C LEU A 354 -22.68 29.03 9.80
N ASP A 355 -22.71 29.64 11.00
CA ASP A 355 -23.42 30.89 11.21
C ASP A 355 -22.84 32.07 10.41
N ALA A 356 -21.51 32.14 10.30
CA ALA A 356 -20.82 33.16 9.51
C ALA A 356 -21.04 32.98 8.02
N ALA A 357 -21.12 31.72 7.55
CA ALA A 357 -21.43 31.34 6.16
C ALA A 357 -22.92 31.54 5.79
N GLY A 358 -23.75 31.94 6.76
CA GLY A 358 -25.18 32.24 6.51
C GLY A 358 -26.13 31.07 6.75
N TRP A 359 -25.64 29.92 7.19
CA TRP A 359 -26.45 28.77 7.58
C TRP A 359 -27.05 29.01 8.97
N LYS A 360 -28.35 29.34 9.05
CA LYS A 360 -29.03 29.65 10.31
C LYS A 360 -29.88 28.48 10.78
N LEU A 361 -29.83 28.20 12.08
CA LEU A 361 -30.60 27.12 12.69
C LEU A 361 -32.09 27.38 12.55
N GLY A 362 -32.79 26.46 11.90
CA GLY A 362 -34.26 26.47 11.70
C GLY A 362 -35.02 26.06 12.96
N ALA A 363 -36.35 26.17 12.91
CA ALA A 363 -37.19 25.81 14.04
C ALA A 363 -37.30 24.29 14.27
N ASP A 364 -36.97 23.51 13.29
CA ASP A 364 -36.90 22.05 13.26
C ASP A 364 -35.52 21.49 13.67
N GLY A 365 -34.55 22.40 13.92
CA GLY A 365 -33.19 22.02 14.29
C GLY A 365 -32.23 21.88 13.12
N VAL A 366 -32.74 21.94 11.86
CA VAL A 366 -31.88 21.90 10.65
C VAL A 366 -31.49 23.32 10.26
N ARG A 367 -30.23 23.52 9.85
CA ARG A 367 -29.76 24.82 9.35
C ARG A 367 -30.30 25.09 7.95
N VAL A 368 -30.55 26.38 7.68
CA VAL A 368 -31.13 26.86 6.41
C VAL A 368 -30.36 28.06 5.92
N LYS A 369 -30.02 28.11 4.63
CA LYS A 369 -29.43 29.25 3.93
C LYS A 369 -30.27 29.54 2.68
N ASP A 370 -30.79 30.77 2.55
CA ASP A 370 -31.63 31.21 1.42
C ASP A 370 -32.86 30.31 1.14
N GLY A 371 -33.40 29.70 2.19
CA GLY A 371 -34.55 28.78 2.12
C GLY A 371 -34.19 27.32 1.81
N THR A 372 -32.94 27.00 1.60
CA THR A 372 -32.45 25.63 1.36
C THR A 372 -31.92 25.03 2.66
N PRO A 373 -32.38 23.83 3.07
CA PRO A 373 -31.82 23.14 4.25
C PRO A 373 -30.38 22.67 3.99
N LEU A 374 -29.58 22.62 5.03
CA LEU A 374 -28.25 22.01 5.02
C LEU A 374 -28.44 20.48 5.13
N SER A 375 -28.56 19.83 4.00
CA SER A 375 -28.73 18.38 3.91
C SER A 375 -27.58 17.80 3.10
N ILE A 376 -26.98 16.69 3.57
CA ILE A 376 -25.86 16.00 2.94
C ILE A 376 -26.15 14.52 2.73
N VAL A 377 -25.66 13.96 1.62
CA VAL A 377 -25.59 12.52 1.36
C VAL A 377 -24.21 12.04 1.78
N PHE A 378 -24.17 11.17 2.79
CA PHE A 378 -22.93 10.58 3.31
C PHE A 378 -22.83 9.11 2.90
N LEU A 379 -21.79 8.76 2.12
CA LEU A 379 -21.49 7.39 1.68
C LEU A 379 -20.35 6.80 2.49
N TYR A 380 -20.53 5.55 2.97
CA TYR A 380 -19.47 4.80 3.62
C TYR A 380 -19.52 3.32 3.27
N GLN A 381 -18.34 2.67 3.27
CA GLN A 381 -18.19 1.30 2.78
C GLN A 381 -18.67 0.26 3.80
N ASN A 382 -19.46 -0.73 3.35
CA ASN A 382 -19.81 -1.90 4.14
C ASN A 382 -18.60 -2.84 4.40
N GLY A 383 -17.54 -2.75 3.59
CA GLY A 383 -16.29 -3.48 3.75
C GLY A 383 -15.55 -3.18 5.06
N LEU A 384 -15.82 -2.02 5.69
CA LEU A 384 -15.30 -1.66 7.01
C LEU A 384 -16.00 -2.41 8.17
N GLY A 385 -17.07 -3.16 7.85
CA GLY A 385 -17.81 -3.97 8.82
C GLY A 385 -18.48 -3.18 9.94
N ALA A 386 -18.76 -3.84 11.07
CA ALA A 386 -19.47 -3.23 12.19
C ALA A 386 -18.75 -2.03 12.82
N ALA A 387 -17.42 -1.99 12.77
CA ALA A 387 -16.62 -0.88 13.28
C ALA A 387 -16.78 0.37 12.40
N GLY A 388 -16.76 0.20 11.06
CA GLY A 388 -17.03 1.28 10.12
C GLY A 388 -18.44 1.83 10.25
N THR A 389 -19.45 0.96 10.37
CA THR A 389 -20.84 1.37 10.62
C THR A 389 -20.98 2.17 11.92
N ALA A 390 -20.35 1.71 13.01
CA ALA A 390 -20.38 2.41 14.30
C ALA A 390 -19.71 3.80 14.23
N ALA A 391 -18.56 3.91 13.55
CA ALA A 391 -17.89 5.18 13.33
C ALA A 391 -18.75 6.13 12.48
N ALA A 392 -19.40 5.63 11.43
CA ALA A 392 -20.31 6.41 10.59
C ALA A 392 -21.53 6.93 11.39
N GLU A 393 -22.11 6.11 12.26
CA GLU A 393 -23.21 6.54 13.15
C GLU A 393 -22.78 7.65 14.13
N LEU A 394 -21.55 7.60 14.65
CA LEU A 394 -20.98 8.68 15.47
C LEU A 394 -20.84 9.97 14.66
N ALA A 395 -20.32 9.91 13.45
CA ALA A 395 -20.18 11.08 12.58
C ALA A 395 -21.55 11.69 12.23
N ILE A 396 -22.53 10.88 11.86
CA ILE A 396 -23.90 11.31 11.60
C ILE A 396 -24.48 12.07 12.81
N ALA A 397 -24.38 11.46 14.00
CA ALA A 397 -24.89 12.07 15.23
C ALA A 397 -24.20 13.40 15.56
N ALA A 398 -22.89 13.53 15.31
CA ALA A 398 -22.14 14.77 15.52
C ALA A 398 -22.59 15.88 14.54
N TRP A 399 -22.77 15.56 13.27
CA TRP A 399 -23.25 16.51 12.26
C TRP A 399 -24.69 16.95 12.50
N GLU A 400 -25.57 16.05 12.94
CA GLU A 400 -26.95 16.40 13.33
C GLU A 400 -26.97 17.35 14.53
N GLN A 401 -26.03 17.26 15.48
CA GLN A 401 -25.92 18.18 16.62
C GLN A 401 -25.59 19.61 16.19
N ILE A 402 -24.89 19.83 15.09
CA ILE A 402 -24.62 21.16 14.53
C ILE A 402 -25.67 21.62 13.53
N GLY A 403 -26.75 20.86 13.37
CA GLY A 403 -27.91 21.20 12.53
C GLY A 403 -27.81 20.82 11.07
N VAL A 404 -27.05 19.78 10.75
CA VAL A 404 -27.00 19.16 9.41
C VAL A 404 -28.02 18.03 9.32
N ASP A 405 -28.78 17.94 8.25
CA ASP A 405 -29.66 16.81 7.93
C ASP A 405 -28.85 15.80 7.10
N VAL A 406 -28.64 14.59 7.64
CA VAL A 406 -27.71 13.61 7.07
C VAL A 406 -28.44 12.39 6.52
N ASP A 407 -28.32 12.14 5.21
CA ASP A 407 -28.72 10.90 4.56
C ASP A 407 -27.51 9.94 4.50
N GLY A 408 -27.28 9.20 5.59
CA GLY A 408 -26.20 8.22 5.69
C GLY A 408 -26.54 6.94 4.94
N ARG A 409 -25.65 6.51 4.04
CA ARG A 409 -25.83 5.33 3.17
C ARG A 409 -24.63 4.41 3.25
N GLU A 410 -24.81 3.25 3.87
CA GLU A 410 -23.88 2.14 3.76
C GLU A 410 -23.99 1.48 2.39
N GLN A 411 -22.87 1.36 1.67
CA GLN A 411 -22.86 0.81 0.30
C GLN A 411 -21.65 -0.10 0.09
N ASP A 412 -21.73 -0.98 -0.91
CA ASP A 412 -20.58 -1.71 -1.41
C ASP A 412 -19.67 -0.78 -2.23
N GLU A 413 -18.42 -1.17 -2.36
CA GLU A 413 -17.40 -0.38 -3.07
C GLU A 413 -17.82 -0.05 -4.52
N PRO A 414 -18.31 -0.98 -5.36
CA PRO A 414 -18.75 -0.65 -6.72
C PRO A 414 -19.84 0.42 -6.76
N SER A 415 -20.76 0.43 -5.80
CA SER A 415 -21.84 1.44 -5.72
C SER A 415 -21.29 2.82 -5.31
N ILE A 416 -20.30 2.86 -4.40
CA ILE A 416 -19.61 4.11 -4.05
C ILE A 416 -18.83 4.63 -5.26
N LEU A 417 -18.07 3.78 -5.94
CA LEU A 417 -17.31 4.16 -7.14
C LEU A 417 -18.21 4.71 -8.24
N ASP A 418 -19.38 4.12 -8.46
CA ASP A 418 -20.37 4.68 -9.40
C ASP A 418 -20.88 6.06 -8.94
N ALA A 419 -21.13 6.24 -7.64
CA ALA A 419 -21.56 7.53 -7.10
C ALA A 419 -20.50 8.62 -7.27
N ILE A 420 -19.24 8.33 -6.99
CA ILE A 420 -18.15 9.34 -7.03
C ILE A 420 -17.61 9.61 -8.44
N PHE A 421 -17.58 8.60 -9.33
CA PHE A 421 -17.01 8.77 -10.68
C PHE A 421 -18.03 8.97 -11.79
N SER A 422 -19.33 8.58 -11.58
CA SER A 422 -20.33 8.60 -12.65
C SER A 422 -21.51 9.50 -12.36
N THR A 423 -22.14 9.41 -11.18
CA THR A 423 -23.41 10.10 -10.93
C THR A 423 -23.29 11.42 -10.15
N GLY A 424 -22.23 11.60 -9.37
CA GLY A 424 -22.02 12.75 -8.49
C GLY A 424 -23.03 12.83 -7.32
N ALA A 425 -23.76 11.75 -7.02
CA ALA A 425 -24.85 11.74 -6.05
C ALA A 425 -24.36 11.53 -4.60
N TRP A 426 -23.45 12.40 -4.15
CA TRP A 426 -22.82 12.34 -2.83
C TRP A 426 -22.31 13.72 -2.41
N ASP A 427 -22.19 13.99 -1.10
CA ASP A 427 -21.62 15.20 -0.52
C ASP A 427 -20.39 14.88 0.33
N VAL A 428 -20.44 13.82 1.12
CA VAL A 428 -19.33 13.31 1.93
C VAL A 428 -19.16 11.82 1.63
N SER A 429 -17.92 11.35 1.51
CA SER A 429 -17.65 9.92 1.35
C SER A 429 -16.44 9.48 2.17
N TRP A 430 -16.55 8.30 2.80
CA TRP A 430 -15.41 7.59 3.37
C TRP A 430 -15.02 6.47 2.41
N VAL A 431 -13.99 6.75 1.64
CA VAL A 431 -13.39 5.83 0.67
C VAL A 431 -11.87 5.99 0.71
N PRO A 432 -11.14 5.08 1.36
CA PRO A 432 -9.69 5.19 1.45
C PRO A 432 -9.04 5.00 0.07
N VAL A 433 -8.06 5.87 -0.24
CA VAL A 433 -7.22 5.77 -1.44
C VAL A 433 -5.83 5.33 -1.01
N SER A 434 -5.55 4.03 -1.17
CA SER A 434 -4.31 3.40 -0.71
C SER A 434 -3.21 3.51 -1.76
N VAL A 435 -2.17 4.29 -1.46
CA VAL A 435 -1.00 4.49 -2.34
C VAL A 435 0.29 4.46 -1.51
N ASN A 436 1.43 4.21 -2.18
CA ASN A 436 2.73 4.15 -1.54
C ASN A 436 3.63 5.36 -1.81
N SER A 437 3.21 6.28 -2.70
CA SER A 437 3.93 7.54 -2.95
C SER A 437 2.97 8.69 -3.20
N PRO A 438 3.33 9.92 -2.80
CA PRO A 438 2.44 11.07 -2.90
C PRO A 438 2.14 11.50 -4.35
N ASP A 439 3.00 11.21 -5.31
CA ASP A 439 2.75 11.51 -6.72
C ASP A 439 1.59 10.71 -7.32
N GLN A 440 1.30 9.52 -6.80
CA GLN A 440 0.13 8.72 -7.19
C GLN A 440 -1.20 9.38 -6.83
N LEU A 441 -1.20 10.27 -5.84
CA LEU A 441 -2.39 11.01 -5.40
C LEU A 441 -2.69 12.25 -6.24
N ILE A 442 -1.75 12.74 -7.06
CA ILE A 442 -1.92 14.01 -7.79
C ILE A 442 -3.24 14.03 -8.58
N GLY A 443 -3.54 12.93 -9.29
CA GLY A 443 -4.73 12.84 -10.10
C GLY A 443 -6.04 12.88 -9.30
N PHE A 444 -6.05 12.42 -8.07
CA PHE A 444 -7.22 12.41 -7.17
C PHE A 444 -7.42 13.76 -6.47
N LEU A 445 -6.32 14.46 -6.17
CA LEU A 445 -6.29 15.67 -5.35
C LEU A 445 -6.22 16.96 -6.17
N SER A 446 -6.01 16.85 -7.49
CA SER A 446 -5.98 17.98 -8.43
C SER A 446 -6.31 17.53 -9.85
N GLY A 447 -6.37 18.49 -10.79
CA GLY A 447 -6.53 18.17 -12.20
C GLY A 447 -7.98 17.93 -12.64
N ILE A 448 -8.13 17.04 -13.61
CA ILE A 448 -9.40 16.87 -14.35
C ILE A 448 -10.37 16.00 -13.56
N VAL A 449 -11.62 16.47 -13.50
CA VAL A 449 -12.72 15.72 -12.86
C VAL A 449 -13.26 14.60 -13.79
N PRO A 450 -13.96 13.60 -13.22
CA PRO A 450 -14.65 12.59 -14.03
C PRO A 450 -15.62 13.20 -15.06
N PRO A 451 -15.87 12.56 -16.23
CA PRO A 451 -15.34 11.23 -16.61
C PRO A 451 -13.97 11.25 -17.29
N GLU A 452 -13.36 12.42 -17.54
CA GLU A 452 -12.09 12.56 -18.26
C GLU A 452 -10.87 12.43 -17.33
N GLY A 453 -11.06 12.53 -16.01
CA GLY A 453 -10.02 12.41 -15.00
C GLY A 453 -10.51 11.69 -13.74
N VAL A 454 -9.67 11.69 -12.70
CA VAL A 454 -9.93 10.97 -11.45
C VAL A 454 -10.08 11.87 -10.22
N ASN A 455 -10.04 13.20 -10.38
CA ASN A 455 -10.34 14.16 -9.30
C ASN A 455 -11.84 14.18 -9.00
N PHE A 456 -12.34 13.11 -8.40
CA PHE A 456 -13.77 12.91 -8.15
C PHE A 456 -14.37 13.92 -7.16
N SER A 457 -13.54 14.42 -6.24
CA SER A 457 -13.93 15.49 -5.31
C SER A 457 -14.02 16.87 -5.95
N GLY A 458 -13.31 17.09 -7.07
CA GLY A 458 -13.22 18.39 -7.71
C GLY A 458 -12.37 19.39 -6.91
N ILE A 459 -11.40 18.90 -6.15
CA ILE A 459 -10.47 19.74 -5.36
C ILE A 459 -9.71 20.69 -6.28
N GLN A 460 -9.60 21.95 -5.86
CA GLN A 460 -8.83 23.01 -6.50
C GLN A 460 -8.12 23.80 -5.39
N ASN A 461 -6.92 23.39 -5.02
CA ASN A 461 -6.11 24.03 -3.98
C ASN A 461 -4.81 24.54 -4.62
N SER A 462 -4.68 25.88 -4.71
CA SER A 462 -3.54 26.51 -5.37
C SER A 462 -2.21 26.31 -4.63
N ASP A 463 -2.25 26.14 -3.31
CA ASP A 463 -1.04 25.92 -2.51
C ASP A 463 -0.56 24.47 -2.68
N TYR A 464 -1.47 23.49 -2.72
CA TYR A 464 -1.17 22.13 -3.13
C TYR A 464 -0.57 22.08 -4.52
N GLU A 465 -1.22 22.72 -5.53
CA GLU A 465 -0.75 22.71 -6.91
C GLU A 465 0.64 23.35 -7.06
N ALA A 466 0.93 24.41 -6.32
CA ALA A 466 2.26 25.04 -6.32
C ALA A 466 3.33 24.13 -5.70
N ALA A 467 3.03 23.49 -4.58
CA ALA A 467 3.94 22.59 -3.89
C ALA A 467 4.25 21.33 -4.72
N ILE A 468 3.24 20.68 -5.30
CA ILE A 468 3.48 19.52 -6.17
C ILE A 468 4.30 19.87 -7.41
N ALA A 469 4.11 21.06 -7.99
CA ALA A 469 4.90 21.51 -9.13
C ALA A 469 6.40 21.64 -8.80
N GLU A 470 6.74 21.99 -7.56
CA GLU A 470 8.11 22.02 -7.05
C GLU A 470 8.61 20.61 -6.70
N ALA A 471 7.83 19.85 -5.92
CA ALA A 471 8.18 18.50 -5.48
C ALA A 471 8.48 17.55 -6.65
N MET A 472 7.69 17.61 -7.71
CA MET A 472 7.88 16.83 -8.93
C MET A 472 9.22 17.08 -9.65
N GLN A 473 9.93 18.17 -9.35
CA GLN A 473 11.27 18.44 -9.94
C GLN A 473 12.41 17.83 -9.10
N LEU A 474 12.13 17.32 -7.92
CA LEU A 474 13.10 16.77 -6.99
C LEU A 474 13.10 15.22 -7.09
N PRO A 475 14.26 14.57 -7.17
CA PRO A 475 14.32 13.13 -7.33
C PRO A 475 14.03 12.39 -6.02
N GLY A 476 13.18 11.37 -6.06
CA GLY A 476 12.91 10.46 -4.95
C GLY A 476 12.56 11.18 -3.64
N THR A 477 13.24 10.81 -2.57
CA THR A 477 12.99 11.34 -1.23
C THR A 477 13.43 12.78 -1.00
N GLU A 478 14.18 13.40 -1.92
CA GLU A 478 14.56 14.81 -1.81
C GLU A 478 13.34 15.74 -1.83
N GLY A 479 12.26 15.32 -2.52
CA GLY A 479 10.98 16.04 -2.57
C GLY A 479 10.10 15.87 -1.34
N CYS A 480 10.38 14.94 -0.42
CA CYS A 480 9.48 14.61 0.69
C CYS A 480 9.07 15.82 1.57
N PRO A 481 9.95 16.76 1.92
CA PRO A 481 9.51 17.95 2.67
C PRO A 481 8.47 18.80 1.92
N THR A 482 8.61 18.92 0.59
CA THR A 482 7.68 19.70 -0.24
C THR A 482 6.38 18.93 -0.48
N TRP A 483 6.44 17.58 -0.56
CA TRP A 483 5.24 16.73 -0.57
C TRP A 483 4.47 16.85 0.74
N GLN A 484 5.15 16.90 1.89
CA GLN A 484 4.52 17.14 3.18
C GLN A 484 3.78 18.48 3.20
N GLU A 485 4.40 19.56 2.72
CA GLU A 485 3.76 20.88 2.61
C GLU A 485 2.51 20.83 1.70
N ALA A 486 2.58 20.08 0.60
CA ALA A 486 1.45 19.90 -0.31
C ALA A 486 0.25 19.23 0.38
N GLU A 487 0.46 18.08 1.02
CA GLU A 487 -0.61 17.37 1.75
C GLU A 487 -1.19 18.22 2.87
N SER A 488 -0.31 18.88 3.66
CA SER A 488 -0.73 19.74 4.75
C SER A 488 -1.66 20.89 4.29
N ALA A 489 -1.42 21.47 3.11
CA ALA A 489 -2.27 22.52 2.54
C ALA A 489 -3.70 22.05 2.25
N LEU A 490 -3.90 20.79 1.85
CA LEU A 490 -5.23 20.22 1.63
C LEU A 490 -5.97 19.98 2.94
N ILE A 491 -5.26 19.47 3.95
CA ILE A 491 -5.82 19.11 5.25
C ILE A 491 -6.19 20.36 6.04
N GLU A 492 -5.32 21.38 6.06
CA GLU A 492 -5.59 22.67 6.69
C GLU A 492 -6.83 23.37 6.10
N ALA A 493 -7.04 23.23 4.80
CA ALA A 493 -8.22 23.75 4.11
C ALA A 493 -9.48 22.88 4.27
N ALA A 494 -9.38 21.73 4.93
CA ALA A 494 -10.41 20.70 4.96
C ALA A 494 -10.93 20.36 3.55
N ASP A 495 -10.03 20.26 2.57
CA ASP A 495 -10.38 19.82 1.22
C ASP A 495 -10.63 18.31 1.18
N MET A 496 -9.88 17.56 1.96
CA MET A 496 -10.10 16.19 2.39
C MET A 496 -9.45 15.98 3.76
N VAL A 497 -9.83 14.95 4.51
CA VAL A 497 -9.40 14.74 5.89
C VAL A 497 -9.07 13.26 6.13
N PRO A 498 -7.79 12.89 6.22
CA PRO A 498 -7.40 11.57 6.71
C PRO A 498 -7.54 11.57 8.24
N PHE A 499 -8.18 10.54 8.80
CA PHE A 499 -8.41 10.51 10.25
C PHE A 499 -8.02 9.19 10.92
N ALA A 500 -7.84 8.10 10.18
CA ALA A 500 -7.48 6.83 10.78
C ALA A 500 -6.55 5.99 9.91
N GLU A 501 -5.47 5.52 10.53
CA GLU A 501 -4.66 4.41 10.03
C GLU A 501 -4.95 3.15 10.85
N GLY A 502 -5.18 2.03 10.16
CA GLY A 502 -5.34 0.72 10.76
C GLY A 502 -4.10 -0.14 10.57
N THR A 503 -4.01 -1.22 11.33
CA THR A 503 -2.97 -2.23 11.16
C THR A 503 -3.49 -3.40 10.35
N VAL A 504 -2.74 -3.79 9.34
CA VAL A 504 -2.94 -4.99 8.54
C VAL A 504 -1.90 -6.02 8.97
N TYR A 505 -2.34 -7.26 9.17
CA TYR A 505 -1.49 -8.34 9.65
C TYR A 505 -1.30 -9.42 8.58
N MET A 506 -0.03 -9.77 8.32
CA MET A 506 0.35 -10.99 7.64
C MET A 506 0.81 -12.01 8.69
N PHE A 507 0.08 -13.09 8.85
CA PHE A 507 0.40 -14.14 9.81
C PHE A 507 1.23 -15.25 9.19
N GLY A 508 2.17 -15.79 9.99
CA GLY A 508 3.01 -16.92 9.63
C GLY A 508 2.87 -18.10 10.60
N SER A 509 3.00 -19.34 10.07
CA SER A 509 2.98 -20.59 10.82
C SER A 509 3.91 -21.62 10.19
N GLY A 510 4.89 -22.15 10.97
CA GLY A 510 5.86 -23.13 10.45
C GLY A 510 6.78 -22.60 9.34
N ALA A 511 6.82 -21.31 9.16
CA ALA A 511 7.72 -20.58 8.26
C ALA A 511 7.97 -19.18 8.79
N GLU A 512 9.09 -18.58 8.39
CA GLU A 512 9.36 -17.15 8.51
C GLU A 512 9.58 -16.56 7.11
N PHE A 513 9.31 -15.28 6.95
CA PHE A 513 9.44 -14.57 5.68
C PHE A 513 9.41 -13.06 5.91
N GLU A 514 9.90 -12.29 4.94
CA GLU A 514 9.71 -10.84 4.85
C GLU A 514 8.45 -10.51 4.05
N TRP A 515 7.78 -9.45 4.48
CA TRP A 515 6.55 -8.98 3.86
C TRP A 515 6.51 -7.45 3.84
N THR A 516 6.40 -6.90 2.64
CA THR A 516 6.27 -5.46 2.38
C THR A 516 5.12 -5.25 1.37
N GLY A 517 3.89 -5.59 1.80
CA GLY A 517 2.73 -5.69 0.91
C GLY A 517 2.64 -7.03 0.18
N GLN A 518 3.77 -7.63 -0.22
CA GLN A 518 3.89 -8.98 -0.77
C GLN A 518 4.98 -9.75 -0.02
N ILE A 519 4.86 -11.08 -0.01
CA ILE A 519 5.92 -11.94 0.54
C ILE A 519 7.11 -11.91 -0.42
N ALA A 520 8.31 -11.64 0.10
CA ALA A 520 9.54 -11.75 -0.68
C ALA A 520 9.92 -13.25 -0.85
N PRO A 521 9.85 -13.84 -2.05
CA PRO A 521 9.99 -15.29 -2.23
C PRO A 521 11.33 -15.86 -1.77
N THR A 522 12.41 -15.09 -1.91
CA THR A 522 13.77 -15.48 -1.50
C THR A 522 14.02 -15.37 0.00
N SER A 523 13.11 -14.72 0.75
CA SER A 523 13.18 -14.60 2.21
C SER A 523 12.53 -15.75 2.97
N ILE A 524 11.72 -16.57 2.29
CA ILE A 524 10.96 -17.65 2.93
C ILE A 524 11.91 -18.70 3.51
N ARG A 525 11.68 -19.06 4.78
CA ARG A 525 12.38 -20.16 5.46
C ARG A 525 11.34 -21.07 6.10
N MET A 526 11.26 -22.31 5.61
CA MET A 526 10.48 -23.36 6.27
C MET A 526 11.12 -23.74 7.57
N LEU A 527 10.34 -23.86 8.66
CA LEU A 527 10.79 -24.16 10.01
C LEU A 527 10.30 -25.54 10.45
N GLY A 528 11.18 -26.31 11.16
CA GLY A 528 10.89 -27.66 11.64
C GLY A 528 11.00 -27.84 13.14
#